data_22cc1ca7a42cf8ec439c310bf82e98db
#
_entry.id   22cc1ca7a42cf8ec439c310bf82e98db
#
_cell.length_a   1.000
_cell.length_b   1.000
_cell.length_c   1.000
_cell.angle_alpha   90.00
_cell.angle_beta   90.00
_cell.angle_gamma   90.00
#
_symmetry.space_group_name_H-M   'P 1'
#
loop_
_entity.id
_entity.type
_entity.pdbx_description
1 polymer ?
#
loop_
_entity_poly.entity_id
_entity_poly.type
_entity_poly.pdbx_seq_one_letter_code
_entity_poly.pdbx_strand_id
1 'polypeptide(L)'
;KRQIYKGSRIVNWCPVCNTSISDAEVEHEEQAGHFWHINYPVAGEPGRFVEIATTRPETLLGDSALAVNPDDERYTDLVGKEVELPLTDRTIPIIADPYVDKEFGTGVVKITPAHDPNDFEVGKRHNLPEINILNDDATINNLGGKYAGMDRYEARKAMVADLDALGLLVRVEDHTHNVGTHDRCKTTVEPMIKQQWFVKMDELIKPAVEGVKNGDIELIPASMDKTYYNWTDNIRDWCISRQLWWGHRIPAYYCKDCGEMTVSRETVCTCPKCGSANVEQDPDTLDTWFSSALWPFSTLGWPDKTPELDYFYPTDVLVTGYDIIFFWVIRMIFSGYEHMGKKPFGKVLFHGLVRDDQGRKMSKSLGNGIDPLEVIDKYGADAVSYTHLRAHETEADL
;
A
#
# COMPACT_ATOMS: atom_id res chain seq x y z
N LYS A 1 -2.94 13.32 -21.35
CA LYS A 1 -2.09 13.66 -20.20
C LYS A 1 -1.38 12.37 -19.74
N ARG A 2 -0.05 12.44 -19.50
CA ARG A 2 0.76 11.27 -19.10
C ARG A 2 0.73 11.10 -17.57
N GLN A 3 -0.45 10.97 -16.99
CA GLN A 3 -0.62 10.81 -15.52
C GLN A 3 -0.66 9.34 -15.10
N ILE A 4 -0.95 8.43 -16.04
CA ILE A 4 -0.95 6.98 -15.80
C ILE A 4 0.29 6.38 -16.44
N TYR A 5 0.97 5.51 -15.70
CA TYR A 5 2.17 4.81 -16.19
C TYR A 5 2.23 3.39 -15.62
N LYS A 6 2.96 2.51 -16.32
CA LYS A 6 3.34 1.18 -15.83
C LYS A 6 4.78 1.24 -15.36
N GLY A 7 5.04 0.78 -14.15
CA GLY A 7 6.38 0.84 -13.56
C GLY A 7 6.59 -0.18 -12.45
N SER A 8 7.85 -0.47 -12.15
CA SER A 8 8.25 -1.30 -11.02
C SER A 8 8.37 -0.41 -9.79
N ARG A 9 7.57 -0.70 -8.78
CA ARG A 9 7.60 -0.04 -7.46
C ARG A 9 7.28 -1.06 -6.38
N ILE A 10 7.68 -0.73 -5.16
CA ILE A 10 7.26 -1.51 -4.01
C ILE A 10 5.76 -1.27 -3.76
N VAL A 11 5.02 -2.35 -3.58
CA VAL A 11 3.59 -2.35 -3.32
C VAL A 11 3.28 -3.30 -2.17
N ASN A 12 2.18 -3.07 -1.48
CA ASN A 12 1.64 -4.03 -0.54
C ASN A 12 1.07 -5.22 -1.32
N TRP A 13 1.62 -6.40 -1.10
CA TRP A 13 1.20 -7.62 -1.77
C TRP A 13 0.56 -8.60 -0.79
N CYS A 14 -0.61 -9.11 -1.13
CA CYS A 14 -1.24 -10.17 -0.36
C CYS A 14 -0.88 -11.54 -0.96
N PRO A 15 -0.07 -12.37 -0.29
CA PRO A 15 0.37 -13.65 -0.83
C PRO A 15 -0.74 -14.71 -0.90
N VAL A 16 -1.83 -14.55 -0.12
CA VAL A 16 -2.98 -15.45 -0.14
C VAL A 16 -3.96 -15.08 -1.25
N CYS A 17 -4.27 -13.78 -1.39
CA CYS A 17 -5.15 -13.29 -2.47
C CYS A 17 -4.41 -13.15 -3.80
N ASN A 18 -3.07 -13.21 -3.77
CA ASN A 18 -2.17 -13.09 -4.91
C ASN A 18 -2.43 -11.81 -5.73
N THR A 19 -2.55 -10.68 -5.03
CA THR A 19 -2.84 -9.37 -5.63
C THR A 19 -2.21 -8.24 -4.83
N SER A 20 -1.95 -7.11 -5.52
CA SER A 20 -1.63 -5.85 -4.86
C SER A 20 -2.85 -5.29 -4.14
N ILE A 21 -2.62 -4.65 -2.99
CA ILE A 21 -3.63 -3.94 -2.21
C ILE A 21 -3.18 -2.50 -1.97
N SER A 22 -4.11 -1.59 -1.75
CA SER A 22 -3.77 -0.20 -1.44
C SER A 22 -3.35 -0.05 0.02
N ASP A 23 -2.60 1.03 0.33
CA ASP A 23 -2.17 1.32 1.71
C ASP A 23 -3.35 1.40 2.69
N ALA A 24 -4.51 1.86 2.22
CA ALA A 24 -5.71 1.99 3.03
C ALA A 24 -6.44 0.65 3.29
N GLU A 25 -6.12 -0.41 2.56
CA GLU A 25 -6.60 -1.79 2.79
C GLU A 25 -5.69 -2.57 3.75
N VAL A 26 -4.60 -1.96 4.22
CA VAL A 26 -3.70 -2.55 5.21
C VAL A 26 -4.15 -2.13 6.60
N GLU A 27 -4.60 -3.09 7.38
CA GLU A 27 -4.86 -2.91 8.80
C GLU A 27 -3.59 -3.21 9.59
N HIS A 28 -3.31 -2.40 10.61
CA HIS A 28 -2.14 -2.60 11.47
C HIS A 28 -2.58 -3.19 12.80
N GLU A 29 -2.02 -4.35 13.11
CA GLU A 29 -2.28 -5.07 14.36
C GLU A 29 -1.00 -5.24 15.16
N GLU A 30 -1.09 -4.98 16.46
CA GLU A 30 0.03 -5.30 17.36
C GLU A 30 0.20 -6.82 17.46
N GLN A 31 1.39 -7.28 17.11
CA GLN A 31 1.75 -8.70 17.20
C GLN A 31 3.01 -8.87 18.04
N ALA A 32 2.99 -9.89 18.90
CA ALA A 32 4.18 -10.35 19.60
C ALA A 32 5.15 -10.97 18.60
N GLY A 33 6.35 -10.50 18.59
CA GLY A 33 7.43 -10.97 17.75
C GLY A 33 8.75 -10.87 18.49
N HIS A 34 9.84 -10.78 17.74
CA HIS A 34 11.17 -10.67 18.31
C HIS A 34 12.02 -9.69 17.51
N PHE A 35 13.02 -9.11 18.16
CA PHE A 35 14.20 -8.60 17.52
C PHE A 35 15.29 -9.65 17.56
N TRP A 36 15.77 -10.05 16.39
CA TRP A 36 16.95 -10.88 16.22
C TRP A 36 18.15 -9.99 16.01
N HIS A 37 19.11 -10.07 16.92
CA HIS A 37 20.37 -9.37 16.86
C HIS A 37 21.40 -10.24 16.16
N ILE A 38 21.93 -9.77 15.04
CA ILE A 38 22.75 -10.55 14.13
C ILE A 38 24.05 -9.79 13.84
N ASN A 39 25.17 -10.47 13.95
CA ASN A 39 26.49 -9.98 13.60
C ASN A 39 26.79 -10.17 12.11
N TYR A 40 27.15 -9.09 11.44
CA TYR A 40 27.67 -9.11 10.08
C TYR A 40 29.20 -8.93 10.14
N PRO A 41 30.00 -9.92 9.70
CA PRO A 41 31.47 -9.79 9.73
C PRO A 41 31.93 -8.67 8.80
N VAL A 42 32.86 -7.85 9.24
CA VAL A 42 33.48 -6.82 8.40
C VAL A 42 34.45 -7.49 7.45
N ALA A 43 34.26 -7.29 6.16
CA ALA A 43 35.07 -7.92 5.14
C ALA A 43 36.54 -7.50 5.26
N GLY A 44 37.45 -8.49 5.32
CA GLY A 44 38.88 -8.24 5.48
C GLY A 44 39.35 -7.86 6.89
N GLU A 45 38.49 -7.80 7.90
CA GLU A 45 38.82 -7.50 9.29
C GLU A 45 38.39 -8.65 10.23
N PRO A 46 39.13 -9.75 10.32
CA PRO A 46 38.74 -10.89 11.13
C PRO A 46 38.48 -10.55 12.58
N GLY A 47 37.33 -11.02 13.10
CA GLY A 47 36.87 -10.76 14.47
C GLY A 47 36.19 -9.42 14.70
N ARG A 48 36.02 -8.62 13.65
CA ARG A 48 35.20 -7.38 13.72
C ARG A 48 33.82 -7.62 13.11
N PHE A 49 32.78 -7.16 13.80
CA PHE A 49 31.41 -7.35 13.43
C PHE A 49 30.63 -6.03 13.49
N VAL A 50 29.56 -5.95 12.71
CA VAL A 50 28.53 -4.92 12.83
C VAL A 50 27.25 -5.63 13.25
N GLU A 51 26.74 -5.27 14.44
CA GLU A 51 25.50 -5.83 14.97
C GLU A 51 24.29 -5.06 14.41
N ILE A 52 23.33 -5.79 13.85
CA ILE A 52 22.02 -5.27 13.45
C ILE A 52 20.93 -5.90 14.29
N ALA A 53 19.76 -5.24 14.39
CA ALA A 53 18.54 -5.81 14.95
C ALA A 53 17.42 -5.80 13.89
N THR A 54 16.76 -6.93 13.68
CA THR A 54 15.70 -7.05 12.69
C THR A 54 14.52 -7.84 13.21
N THR A 55 13.31 -7.48 12.80
CA THR A 55 12.08 -8.27 13.01
C THR A 55 11.83 -9.27 11.88
N ARG A 56 12.61 -9.20 10.78
CA ARG A 56 12.40 -9.97 9.55
C ARG A 56 13.69 -10.65 9.05
N PRO A 57 14.22 -11.63 9.79
CA PRO A 57 15.45 -12.33 9.36
C PRO A 57 15.29 -13.06 8.01
N GLU A 58 14.07 -13.48 7.65
CA GLU A 58 13.79 -14.15 6.38
C GLU A 58 14.12 -13.32 5.14
N THR A 59 14.18 -11.98 5.27
CA THR A 59 14.52 -11.10 4.15
C THR A 59 16.01 -10.81 4.01
N LEU A 60 16.84 -11.31 4.94
CA LEU A 60 18.28 -11.07 5.01
C LEU A 60 19.00 -11.36 3.68
N LEU A 61 18.61 -12.43 2.99
CA LEU A 61 19.23 -12.81 1.71
C LEU A 61 19.01 -11.76 0.60
N GLY A 62 18.08 -10.83 0.78
CA GLY A 62 17.82 -9.70 -0.10
C GLY A 62 18.53 -8.41 0.29
N ASP A 63 19.32 -8.41 1.36
CA ASP A 63 20.00 -7.20 1.82
C ASP A 63 21.01 -6.71 0.78
N SER A 64 21.03 -5.39 0.60
CA SER A 64 21.85 -4.69 -0.39
C SER A 64 22.86 -3.73 0.24
N ALA A 65 22.65 -3.35 1.49
CA ALA A 65 23.58 -2.52 2.28
C ALA A 65 23.25 -2.63 3.78
N LEU A 66 24.19 -2.21 4.62
CA LEU A 66 23.92 -1.73 5.97
C LEU A 66 23.96 -0.21 5.97
N ALA A 67 23.02 0.46 6.64
CA ALA A 67 22.99 1.90 6.78
C ALA A 67 23.24 2.31 8.20
N VAL A 68 23.98 3.41 8.37
CA VAL A 68 24.25 4.09 9.66
C VAL A 68 23.92 5.56 9.52
N ASN A 69 23.66 6.23 10.65
CA ASN A 69 23.47 7.67 10.61
C ASN A 69 24.83 8.37 10.37
N PRO A 70 24.91 9.37 9.46
CA PRO A 70 26.15 10.08 9.18
C PRO A 70 26.76 10.80 10.41
N ASP A 71 25.92 11.14 11.40
CA ASP A 71 26.31 11.83 12.64
C ASP A 71 26.58 10.83 13.81
N ASP A 72 26.64 9.53 13.52
CA ASP A 72 26.92 8.50 14.53
C ASP A 72 28.43 8.18 14.57
N GLU A 73 29.10 8.72 15.58
CA GLU A 73 30.54 8.54 15.75
C GLU A 73 30.98 7.08 15.94
N ARG A 74 30.08 6.19 16.37
CA ARG A 74 30.37 4.76 16.60
C ARG A 74 30.76 4.02 15.30
N TYR A 75 30.28 4.50 14.17
CA TYR A 75 30.38 3.81 12.88
C TYR A 75 31.11 4.60 11.79
N THR A 76 31.64 5.78 12.14
CA THR A 76 32.32 6.68 11.16
C THR A 76 33.43 5.99 10.37
N ASP A 77 34.20 5.12 11.02
CA ASP A 77 35.32 4.39 10.39
C ASP A 77 34.88 3.18 9.56
N LEU A 78 33.58 2.83 9.61
CA LEU A 78 33.00 1.71 8.86
C LEU A 78 32.31 2.16 7.57
N VAL A 79 31.91 3.43 7.46
CA VAL A 79 31.27 3.95 6.24
C VAL A 79 32.20 3.77 5.04
N GLY A 80 31.67 3.13 3.98
CA GLY A 80 32.41 2.80 2.76
C GLY A 80 33.15 1.48 2.81
N LYS A 81 33.18 0.77 3.94
CA LYS A 81 33.63 -0.62 4.01
C LYS A 81 32.52 -1.57 3.61
N GLU A 82 32.85 -2.84 3.49
CA GLU A 82 31.92 -3.93 3.20
C GLU A 82 31.79 -4.87 4.40
N VAL A 83 30.63 -5.51 4.50
CA VAL A 83 30.39 -6.64 5.40
C VAL A 83 30.07 -7.89 4.58
N GLU A 84 30.44 -9.04 5.10
CA GLU A 84 29.98 -10.33 4.58
C GLU A 84 28.52 -10.52 4.93
N LEU A 85 27.68 -10.75 3.93
CA LEU A 85 26.25 -11.01 4.16
C LEU A 85 26.08 -12.43 4.69
N PRO A 86 25.62 -12.61 5.94
CA PRO A 86 25.46 -13.95 6.52
C PRO A 86 24.64 -14.89 5.63
N LEU A 87 24.94 -16.16 5.68
CA LEU A 87 24.27 -17.23 4.92
C LEU A 87 24.43 -17.14 3.40
N THR A 88 25.30 -16.29 2.90
CA THR A 88 25.60 -16.11 1.46
C THR A 88 27.10 -15.96 1.22
N ASP A 89 27.52 -15.98 -0.06
CA ASP A 89 28.88 -15.66 -0.48
C ASP A 89 29.02 -14.20 -0.96
N ARG A 90 28.10 -13.32 -0.61
CA ARG A 90 28.08 -11.91 -1.02
C ARG A 90 28.63 -11.00 0.04
N THR A 91 29.23 -9.88 -0.39
CA THR A 91 29.48 -8.71 0.45
C THR A 91 28.49 -7.59 0.11
N ILE A 92 28.20 -6.74 1.10
CA ILE A 92 27.35 -5.55 0.95
C ILE A 92 28.02 -4.34 1.59
N PRO A 93 27.86 -3.13 1.04
CA PRO A 93 28.49 -1.94 1.56
C PRO A 93 27.81 -1.42 2.85
N ILE A 94 28.61 -0.70 3.64
CA ILE A 94 28.09 0.15 4.75
C ILE A 94 27.96 1.57 4.22
N ILE A 95 26.75 2.10 4.22
CA ILE A 95 26.41 3.44 3.73
C ILE A 95 26.03 4.38 4.88
N ALA A 96 26.15 5.67 4.67
CA ALA A 96 25.63 6.67 5.58
C ALA A 96 24.34 7.28 5.04
N ASP A 97 23.23 7.21 5.80
CA ASP A 97 21.94 7.79 5.43
C ASP A 97 21.24 8.38 6.65
N PRO A 98 20.72 9.64 6.58
CA PRO A 98 20.04 10.30 7.68
C PRO A 98 18.69 9.63 8.05
N TYR A 99 18.21 8.68 7.28
CA TYR A 99 17.06 7.85 7.61
C TYR A 99 17.26 7.06 8.89
N VAL A 100 18.49 6.68 9.22
CA VAL A 100 18.80 5.86 10.39
C VAL A 100 18.72 6.68 11.67
N ASP A 101 17.88 6.24 12.58
CA ASP A 101 17.86 6.78 13.95
C ASP A 101 18.97 6.13 14.79
N LYS A 102 19.97 6.92 15.16
CA LYS A 102 21.13 6.45 15.95
C LYS A 102 20.80 6.01 17.37
N GLU A 103 19.65 6.44 17.90
CA GLU A 103 19.21 6.10 19.26
C GLU A 103 18.31 4.85 19.27
N PHE A 104 17.89 4.35 18.09
CA PHE A 104 17.02 3.19 17.98
C PHE A 104 17.82 1.90 17.71
N GLY A 105 17.58 0.87 18.52
CA GLY A 105 18.23 -0.44 18.39
C GLY A 105 19.74 -0.36 18.49
N THR A 106 20.44 -0.86 17.48
CA THR A 106 21.90 -0.80 17.39
C THR A 106 22.42 0.50 16.76
N GLY A 107 21.54 1.31 16.16
CA GLY A 107 21.92 2.43 15.30
C GLY A 107 22.39 2.00 13.91
N VAL A 108 22.23 0.73 13.56
CA VAL A 108 22.51 0.17 12.22
C VAL A 108 21.27 -0.51 11.69
N VAL A 109 20.90 -0.19 10.46
CA VAL A 109 19.75 -0.76 9.77
C VAL A 109 20.21 -1.55 8.55
N LYS A 110 19.74 -2.78 8.41
CA LYS A 110 19.88 -3.53 7.15
C LYS A 110 18.97 -2.92 6.09
N ILE A 111 19.44 -2.75 4.89
CA ILE A 111 18.68 -2.18 3.77
C ILE A 111 18.32 -3.27 2.78
N THR A 112 17.01 -3.53 2.69
CA THR A 112 16.44 -4.56 1.79
C THR A 112 15.42 -3.91 0.85
N PRO A 113 15.85 -3.24 -0.21
CA PRO A 113 14.99 -2.38 -1.05
C PRO A 113 13.79 -3.09 -1.66
N ALA A 114 13.87 -4.41 -1.85
CA ALA A 114 12.77 -5.18 -2.42
C ALA A 114 11.66 -5.55 -1.42
N HIS A 115 11.89 -5.39 -0.11
CA HIS A 115 11.01 -5.93 0.95
C HIS A 115 10.63 -4.94 2.05
N ASP A 116 11.03 -3.67 1.93
CA ASP A 116 10.62 -2.60 2.84
C ASP A 116 10.48 -1.28 2.07
N PRO A 117 9.36 -0.52 2.25
CA PRO A 117 9.14 0.74 1.53
C PRO A 117 10.16 1.84 1.83
N ASN A 118 10.68 1.90 3.07
CA ASN A 118 11.67 2.89 3.45
C ASN A 118 13.04 2.50 2.89
N ASP A 119 13.39 1.22 2.96
CA ASP A 119 14.62 0.69 2.38
C ASP A 119 14.65 0.87 0.85
N PHE A 120 13.48 0.80 0.20
CA PHE A 120 13.34 1.10 -1.24
C PHE A 120 13.73 2.53 -1.57
N GLU A 121 13.31 3.51 -0.75
CA GLU A 121 13.68 4.92 -0.96
C GLU A 121 15.18 5.16 -0.63
N VAL A 122 15.72 4.51 0.41
CA VAL A 122 17.18 4.50 0.68
C VAL A 122 17.92 3.89 -0.51
N GLY A 123 17.45 2.75 -0.99
CA GLY A 123 18.01 2.04 -2.15
C GLY A 123 18.10 2.92 -3.40
N LYS A 124 17.06 3.71 -3.68
CA LYS A 124 17.07 4.68 -4.79
C LYS A 124 18.10 5.79 -4.60
N ARG A 125 18.19 6.36 -3.39
CA ARG A 125 19.16 7.43 -3.10
C ARG A 125 20.60 6.97 -3.29
N HIS A 126 20.88 5.73 -2.93
CA HIS A 126 22.23 5.13 -3.00
C HIS A 126 22.45 4.22 -4.21
N ASN A 127 21.46 4.11 -5.12
CA ASN A 127 21.52 3.25 -6.30
C ASN A 127 21.86 1.79 -5.96
N LEU A 128 21.23 1.27 -4.89
CA LEU A 128 21.42 -0.10 -4.43
C LEU A 128 20.63 -1.10 -5.30
N PRO A 129 21.08 -2.35 -5.42
CA PRO A 129 20.34 -3.40 -6.12
C PRO A 129 19.04 -3.77 -5.38
N GLU A 130 17.98 -3.97 -6.15
CA GLU A 130 16.68 -4.42 -5.67
C GLU A 130 16.60 -5.96 -5.80
N ILE A 131 16.88 -6.68 -4.71
CA ILE A 131 16.96 -8.15 -4.71
C ILE A 131 15.70 -8.72 -4.07
N ASN A 132 14.73 -9.12 -4.91
CA ASN A 132 13.52 -9.78 -4.44
C ASN A 132 13.81 -11.28 -4.20
N ILE A 133 13.60 -11.75 -2.96
CA ILE A 133 13.82 -13.15 -2.55
C ILE A 133 12.51 -13.93 -2.33
N LEU A 134 11.35 -13.32 -2.52
CA LEU A 134 10.06 -13.97 -2.35
C LEU A 134 9.36 -14.23 -3.68
N ASN A 135 8.67 -15.35 -3.78
CA ASN A 135 7.67 -15.63 -4.78
C ASN A 135 6.35 -14.92 -4.43
N ASP A 136 5.38 -14.96 -5.34
CA ASP A 136 4.08 -14.30 -5.18
C ASP A 136 3.24 -14.87 -4.02
N ASP A 137 3.47 -16.12 -3.66
CA ASP A 137 2.88 -16.80 -2.49
C ASP A 137 3.67 -16.62 -1.19
N ALA A 138 4.68 -15.74 -1.20
CA ALA A 138 5.62 -15.48 -0.11
C ALA A 138 6.47 -16.69 0.32
N THR A 139 6.62 -17.68 -0.54
CA THR A 139 7.70 -18.67 -0.39
C THR A 139 9.02 -18.06 -0.83
N ILE A 140 10.14 -18.56 -0.30
CA ILE A 140 11.48 -18.14 -0.72
C ILE A 140 11.71 -18.58 -2.17
N ASN A 141 12.16 -17.68 -3.03
CA ASN A 141 12.45 -17.97 -4.42
C ASN A 141 13.85 -18.63 -4.60
N ASN A 142 14.22 -18.88 -5.86
CA ASN A 142 15.48 -19.56 -6.20
C ASN A 142 16.76 -18.82 -5.74
N LEU A 143 16.68 -17.51 -5.44
CA LEU A 143 17.80 -16.73 -4.90
C LEU A 143 18.09 -17.07 -3.43
N GLY A 144 17.14 -17.71 -2.74
CA GLY A 144 17.28 -18.13 -1.35
C GLY A 144 18.12 -19.39 -1.12
N GLY A 145 18.75 -19.96 -2.17
CA GLY A 145 19.64 -21.11 -2.05
C GLY A 145 18.96 -22.30 -1.38
N LYS A 146 19.51 -22.80 -0.26
CA LYS A 146 18.94 -23.96 0.47
C LYS A 146 17.57 -23.72 1.08
N TYR A 147 17.13 -22.48 1.20
CA TYR A 147 15.80 -22.11 1.72
C TYR A 147 14.75 -21.98 0.63
N ALA A 148 15.13 -22.11 -0.65
CA ALA A 148 14.21 -21.97 -1.77
C ALA A 148 13.01 -22.92 -1.65
N GLY A 149 11.81 -22.41 -1.87
CA GLY A 149 10.55 -23.13 -1.76
C GLY A 149 9.96 -23.23 -0.35
N MET A 150 10.70 -22.80 0.69
CA MET A 150 10.17 -22.75 2.06
C MET A 150 9.18 -21.59 2.20
N ASP A 151 8.12 -21.78 3.00
CA ASP A 151 7.32 -20.67 3.50
C ASP A 151 8.21 -19.67 4.27
N ARG A 152 7.89 -18.36 4.16
CA ARG A 152 8.68 -17.28 4.77
C ARG A 152 8.93 -17.47 6.27
N TYR A 153 7.95 -17.99 7.03
CA TYR A 153 8.10 -18.20 8.47
C TYR A 153 8.91 -19.47 8.81
N GLU A 154 8.81 -20.51 7.99
CA GLU A 154 9.66 -21.67 8.10
C GLU A 154 11.11 -21.35 7.71
N ALA A 155 11.30 -20.57 6.66
CA ALA A 155 12.62 -20.06 6.28
C ALA A 155 13.23 -19.19 7.39
N ARG A 156 12.43 -18.31 8.04
CA ARG A 156 12.85 -17.50 9.20
C ARG A 156 13.44 -18.39 10.29
N LYS A 157 12.71 -19.45 10.67
CA LYS A 157 13.18 -20.40 11.71
C LYS A 157 14.48 -21.09 11.31
N ALA A 158 14.56 -21.55 10.07
CA ALA A 158 15.75 -22.23 9.55
C ALA A 158 16.96 -21.29 9.49
N MET A 159 16.79 -20.06 8.99
CA MET A 159 17.85 -19.05 8.92
C MET A 159 18.36 -18.66 10.32
N VAL A 160 17.46 -18.45 11.29
CA VAL A 160 17.84 -18.13 12.67
C VAL A 160 18.66 -19.27 13.28
N ALA A 161 18.27 -20.54 13.07
CA ALA A 161 19.02 -21.69 13.56
C ALA A 161 20.41 -21.79 12.91
N ASP A 162 20.52 -21.50 11.61
CA ASP A 162 21.81 -21.49 10.92
C ASP A 162 22.71 -20.33 11.38
N LEU A 163 22.15 -19.14 11.64
CA LEU A 163 22.89 -18.01 12.19
C LEU A 163 23.42 -18.32 13.60
N ASP A 164 22.62 -18.99 14.44
CA ASP A 164 23.06 -19.45 15.75
C ASP A 164 24.20 -20.47 15.64
N ALA A 165 24.06 -21.47 14.75
CA ALA A 165 25.08 -22.46 14.51
C ALA A 165 26.42 -21.87 14.00
N LEU A 166 26.37 -20.75 13.27
CA LEU A 166 27.54 -20.00 12.82
C LEU A 166 28.11 -19.05 13.88
N GLY A 167 27.43 -18.91 15.04
CA GLY A 167 27.82 -17.95 16.09
C GLY A 167 27.61 -16.50 15.71
N LEU A 168 26.72 -16.24 14.73
CA LEU A 168 26.36 -14.89 14.27
C LEU A 168 25.10 -14.36 14.91
N LEU A 169 24.27 -15.19 15.53
CA LEU A 169 23.13 -14.77 16.35
C LEU A 169 23.62 -14.31 17.72
N VAL A 170 23.48 -13.02 18.03
CA VAL A 170 23.94 -12.45 19.30
C VAL A 170 22.95 -12.70 20.42
N ARG A 171 21.70 -12.35 20.19
CA ARG A 171 20.57 -12.53 21.12
C ARG A 171 19.24 -12.39 20.40
N VAL A 172 18.19 -12.81 21.08
CA VAL A 172 16.79 -12.64 20.66
C VAL A 172 16.06 -11.89 21.78
N GLU A 173 15.44 -10.78 21.44
CA GLU A 173 14.66 -9.96 22.37
C GLU A 173 13.18 -10.02 22.02
N ASP A 174 12.31 -10.19 23.01
CA ASP A 174 10.86 -10.09 22.80
C ASP A 174 10.51 -8.66 22.39
N HIS A 175 9.74 -8.52 21.32
CA HIS A 175 9.37 -7.24 20.77
C HIS A 175 7.95 -7.27 20.24
N THR A 176 7.14 -6.29 20.64
CA THR A 176 5.80 -6.10 20.06
C THR A 176 5.88 -5.00 19.02
N HIS A 177 5.38 -5.29 17.83
CA HIS A 177 5.39 -4.34 16.71
C HIS A 177 4.10 -4.43 15.90
N ASN A 178 3.81 -3.33 15.20
CA ASN A 178 2.66 -3.26 14.31
C ASN A 178 2.96 -4.00 13.02
N VAL A 179 2.13 -4.98 12.70
CA VAL A 179 2.21 -5.78 11.46
C VAL A 179 1.03 -5.42 10.57
N GLY A 180 1.33 -5.09 9.32
CA GLY A 180 0.30 -4.84 8.31
C GLY A 180 -0.38 -6.13 7.88
N THR A 181 -1.70 -6.17 7.95
CA THR A 181 -2.53 -7.30 7.51
C THR A 181 -3.53 -6.84 6.45
N HIS A 182 -3.90 -7.73 5.54
CA HIS A 182 -4.94 -7.47 4.56
C HIS A 182 -6.32 -7.49 5.24
N ASP A 183 -7.12 -6.45 5.10
CA ASP A 183 -8.42 -6.26 5.75
C ASP A 183 -9.39 -7.43 5.51
N ARG A 184 -9.32 -8.09 4.34
CA ARG A 184 -10.23 -9.18 3.95
C ARG A 184 -9.83 -10.56 4.46
N CYS A 185 -8.56 -10.95 4.26
CA CYS A 185 -8.10 -12.31 4.60
C CYS A 185 -7.25 -12.38 5.85
N LYS A 186 -6.93 -11.22 6.48
CA LYS A 186 -6.12 -11.08 7.70
C LYS A 186 -4.70 -11.65 7.58
N THR A 187 -4.24 -11.90 6.36
CA THR A 187 -2.88 -12.35 6.10
C THR A 187 -1.92 -11.17 6.20
N THR A 188 -0.77 -11.38 6.83
CA THR A 188 0.33 -10.41 6.82
C THR A 188 0.72 -10.07 5.37
N VAL A 189 0.67 -8.80 5.03
CA VAL A 189 1.06 -8.31 3.71
C VAL A 189 2.57 -8.30 3.57
N GLU A 190 3.05 -8.52 2.34
CA GLU A 190 4.45 -8.44 1.98
C GLU A 190 4.70 -7.21 1.11
N PRO A 191 5.52 -6.26 1.55
CA PRO A 191 6.06 -5.27 0.65
C PRO A 191 6.91 -5.96 -0.41
N MET A 192 6.55 -5.81 -1.69
CA MET A 192 7.25 -6.46 -2.81
C MET A 192 7.35 -5.52 -4.00
N ILE A 193 8.47 -5.58 -4.71
CA ILE A 193 8.60 -4.87 -5.98
C ILE A 193 7.82 -5.63 -7.06
N LYS A 194 6.85 -4.93 -7.63
CA LYS A 194 6.00 -5.45 -8.71
C LYS A 194 5.86 -4.42 -9.84
N GLN A 195 5.76 -4.92 -11.06
CA GLN A 195 5.40 -4.08 -12.19
C GLN A 195 3.88 -3.88 -12.21
N GLN A 196 3.44 -2.67 -11.89
CA GLN A 196 2.03 -2.31 -11.72
C GLN A 196 1.69 -1.04 -12.49
N TRP A 197 0.39 -0.76 -12.64
CA TRP A 197 -0.10 0.50 -13.17
C TRP A 197 -0.33 1.50 -12.04
N PHE A 198 0.14 2.73 -12.26
CA PHE A 198 0.06 3.81 -11.27
C PHE A 198 -0.53 5.08 -11.86
N VAL A 199 -1.23 5.83 -11.00
CA VAL A 199 -1.62 7.22 -11.23
C VAL A 199 -0.65 8.12 -10.47
N LYS A 200 -0.06 9.09 -11.16
CA LYS A 200 0.77 10.15 -10.54
C LYS A 200 -0.13 11.09 -9.75
N MET A 201 0.10 11.18 -8.46
CA MET A 201 -0.78 11.95 -7.57
C MET A 201 -0.30 13.37 -7.29
N ASP A 202 0.99 13.67 -7.45
CA ASP A 202 1.60 14.97 -7.07
C ASP A 202 0.85 16.21 -7.58
N GLU A 203 0.43 16.20 -8.85
CA GLU A 203 -0.28 17.32 -9.45
C GLU A 203 -1.81 17.18 -9.33
N LEU A 204 -2.32 15.94 -9.32
CA LEU A 204 -3.76 15.68 -9.24
C LEU A 204 -4.36 16.05 -7.88
N ILE A 205 -3.59 15.89 -6.81
CA ILE A 205 -4.08 16.15 -5.46
C ILE A 205 -4.16 17.64 -5.12
N LYS A 206 -3.33 18.49 -5.74
CA LYS A 206 -3.25 19.92 -5.42
C LYS A 206 -4.59 20.64 -5.48
N PRO A 207 -5.36 20.56 -6.58
CA PRO A 207 -6.69 21.19 -6.64
C PRO A 207 -7.66 20.65 -5.58
N ALA A 208 -7.55 19.38 -5.21
CA ALA A 208 -8.40 18.79 -4.19
C ALA A 208 -8.08 19.35 -2.79
N VAL A 209 -6.80 19.50 -2.46
CA VAL A 209 -6.36 20.13 -1.20
C VAL A 209 -6.79 21.59 -1.14
N GLU A 210 -6.54 22.35 -2.21
CA GLU A 210 -6.91 23.77 -2.27
C GLU A 210 -8.43 23.98 -2.21
N GLY A 211 -9.22 23.11 -2.83
CA GLY A 211 -10.69 23.20 -2.82
C GLY A 211 -11.30 23.05 -1.43
N VAL A 212 -10.72 22.23 -0.56
CA VAL A 212 -11.13 22.13 0.86
C VAL A 212 -10.56 23.31 1.66
N LYS A 213 -9.31 23.68 1.44
CA LYS A 213 -8.62 24.73 2.20
C LYS A 213 -9.23 26.10 2.01
N ASN A 214 -9.69 26.43 0.80
CA ASN A 214 -10.32 27.73 0.50
C ASN A 214 -11.84 27.76 0.75
N GLY A 215 -12.43 26.64 1.20
CA GLY A 215 -13.85 26.52 1.50
C GLY A 215 -14.77 26.28 0.29
N ASP A 216 -14.21 25.98 -0.88
CA ASP A 216 -15.03 25.55 -2.03
C ASP A 216 -15.75 24.23 -1.74
N ILE A 217 -15.12 23.35 -0.96
CA ILE A 217 -15.68 22.10 -0.47
C ILE A 217 -15.63 22.11 1.06
N GLU A 218 -16.79 22.01 1.69
CA GLU A 218 -16.93 21.97 3.15
C GLU A 218 -17.06 20.51 3.63
N LEU A 219 -16.22 20.10 4.59
CA LEU A 219 -16.31 18.80 5.25
C LEU A 219 -17.10 18.95 6.56
N ILE A 220 -18.12 18.12 6.76
CA ILE A 220 -19.02 18.18 7.91
C ILE A 220 -19.03 16.81 8.62
N PRO A 221 -18.62 16.71 9.89
CA PRO A 221 -18.13 17.81 10.75
C PRO A 221 -16.70 18.26 10.37
N ALA A 222 -16.36 19.48 10.73
CA ALA A 222 -15.05 20.08 10.43
C ALA A 222 -13.85 19.31 11.04
N SER A 223 -14.08 18.45 12.04
CA SER A 223 -13.06 17.54 12.57
C SER A 223 -12.50 16.58 11.52
N MET A 224 -13.23 16.32 10.44
CA MET A 224 -12.78 15.47 9.33
C MET A 224 -11.68 16.12 8.47
N ASP A 225 -11.50 17.44 8.54
CA ASP A 225 -10.41 18.14 7.87
C ASP A 225 -9.04 17.55 8.24
N LYS A 226 -8.84 17.24 9.53
CA LYS A 226 -7.61 16.63 10.01
C LYS A 226 -7.34 15.28 9.33
N THR A 227 -8.36 14.45 9.22
CA THR A 227 -8.25 13.14 8.55
C THR A 227 -7.99 13.31 7.07
N TYR A 228 -8.67 14.26 6.42
CA TYR A 228 -8.48 14.58 5.00
C TYR A 228 -7.04 15.00 4.71
N TYR A 229 -6.51 15.97 5.47
CA TYR A 229 -5.13 16.44 5.25
C TYR A 229 -4.08 15.39 5.59
N ASN A 230 -4.30 14.57 6.62
CA ASN A 230 -3.38 13.47 6.93
C ASN A 230 -3.20 12.50 5.73
N TRP A 231 -4.28 12.22 4.99
CA TRP A 231 -4.21 11.39 3.79
C TRP A 231 -3.62 12.13 2.59
N THR A 232 -3.92 13.41 2.42
CA THR A 232 -3.49 14.17 1.23
C THR A 232 -2.04 14.64 1.33
N ASP A 233 -1.56 14.97 2.51
CA ASP A 233 -0.18 15.43 2.74
C ASP A 233 0.85 14.30 2.56
N ASN A 234 0.43 13.05 2.79
CA ASN A 234 1.26 11.86 2.67
C ASN A 234 0.93 11.00 1.44
N ILE A 235 0.23 11.57 0.47
CA ILE A 235 -0.24 10.80 -0.69
C ILE A 235 0.93 10.35 -1.55
N ARG A 236 0.89 9.07 -1.95
CA ARG A 236 1.83 8.46 -2.88
C ARG A 236 1.13 8.16 -4.21
N ASP A 237 1.91 7.83 -5.24
CA ASP A 237 1.34 7.36 -6.51
C ASP A 237 0.40 6.17 -6.27
N TRP A 238 -0.80 6.26 -6.79
CA TRP A 238 -1.85 5.27 -6.57
C TRP A 238 -1.68 4.08 -7.49
N CYS A 239 -1.41 2.89 -6.93
CA CYS A 239 -1.46 1.62 -7.65
C CYS A 239 -2.91 1.28 -8.01
N ILE A 240 -3.21 1.22 -9.31
CA ILE A 240 -4.56 0.99 -9.84
C ILE A 240 -4.76 -0.38 -10.47
N SER A 241 -3.74 -1.21 -10.60
CA SER A 241 -3.88 -2.58 -11.11
C SER A 241 -4.12 -3.57 -9.98
N ARG A 242 -4.99 -4.54 -10.25
CA ARG A 242 -5.34 -5.66 -9.35
C ARG A 242 -5.29 -6.95 -10.15
N GLN A 243 -4.76 -8.01 -9.55
CA GLN A 243 -4.69 -9.34 -10.12
C GLN A 243 -5.95 -10.13 -9.74
N LEU A 244 -7.11 -9.59 -10.11
CA LEU A 244 -8.43 -10.17 -9.81
C LEU A 244 -9.08 -10.70 -11.07
N TRP A 245 -9.78 -11.82 -10.94
CA TRP A 245 -10.54 -12.40 -12.04
C TRP A 245 -11.75 -11.56 -12.45
N TRP A 246 -12.40 -10.91 -11.48
CA TRP A 246 -13.57 -10.07 -11.72
C TRP A 246 -13.23 -8.59 -11.55
N GLY A 247 -13.52 -7.78 -12.57
CA GLY A 247 -13.28 -6.35 -12.55
C GLY A 247 -13.18 -5.75 -13.95
N HIS A 248 -12.94 -4.45 -14.04
CA HIS A 248 -12.68 -3.75 -15.29
C HIS A 248 -11.27 -4.06 -15.78
N ARG A 249 -11.14 -4.76 -16.88
CA ARG A 249 -9.82 -5.06 -17.46
C ARG A 249 -9.12 -3.78 -17.92
N ILE A 250 -7.81 -3.71 -17.67
CA ILE A 250 -6.99 -2.60 -18.14
C ILE A 250 -6.98 -2.58 -19.66
N PRO A 251 -7.32 -1.43 -20.32
CA PRO A 251 -7.46 -1.35 -21.77
C PRO A 251 -6.10 -1.14 -22.47
N ALA A 252 -5.08 -1.87 -22.04
CA ALA A 252 -3.75 -1.89 -22.62
C ALA A 252 -3.49 -3.23 -23.30
N TYR A 253 -2.87 -3.17 -24.48
CA TYR A 253 -2.61 -4.33 -25.32
C TYR A 253 -1.13 -4.38 -25.70
N TYR A 254 -0.50 -5.53 -25.54
CA TYR A 254 0.92 -5.74 -25.79
C TYR A 254 1.14 -6.60 -27.03
N CYS A 255 1.89 -6.09 -27.99
CA CYS A 255 2.37 -6.89 -29.10
C CYS A 255 3.53 -7.76 -28.64
N LYS A 256 3.39 -9.08 -28.71
CA LYS A 256 4.46 -10.02 -28.31
C LYS A 256 5.64 -10.04 -29.29
N ASP A 257 5.43 -9.58 -30.54
CA ASP A 257 6.48 -9.64 -31.56
C ASP A 257 7.38 -8.39 -31.56
N CYS A 258 6.82 -7.20 -31.27
CA CYS A 258 7.62 -5.95 -31.30
C CYS A 258 7.64 -5.18 -29.98
N GLY A 259 6.97 -5.67 -28.93
CA GLY A 259 6.93 -5.05 -27.60
C GLY A 259 6.10 -3.76 -27.52
N GLU A 260 5.40 -3.36 -28.60
CA GLU A 260 4.57 -2.14 -28.58
C GLU A 260 3.40 -2.29 -27.64
N MET A 261 3.13 -1.27 -26.85
CA MET A 261 1.95 -1.17 -26.00
C MET A 261 0.96 -0.18 -26.59
N THR A 262 -0.27 -0.60 -26.78
CA THR A 262 -1.38 0.21 -27.31
C THR A 262 -2.48 0.30 -26.29
N VAL A 263 -2.95 1.52 -25.98
CA VAL A 263 -4.13 1.75 -25.14
C VAL A 263 -5.32 2.07 -26.03
N SER A 264 -6.41 1.34 -25.90
CA SER A 264 -7.60 1.48 -26.77
C SER A 264 -8.89 1.20 -25.99
N ARG A 265 -9.97 1.91 -26.38
CA ARG A 265 -11.33 1.62 -25.90
C ARG A 265 -11.92 0.34 -26.52
N GLU A 266 -11.45 0.01 -27.70
CA GLU A 266 -11.88 -1.17 -28.44
C GLU A 266 -10.82 -2.26 -28.39
N THR A 267 -11.21 -3.49 -28.60
CA THR A 267 -10.28 -4.62 -28.66
C THR A 267 -9.29 -4.46 -29.79
N VAL A 268 -8.01 -4.53 -29.49
CA VAL A 268 -6.91 -4.44 -30.47
C VAL A 268 -6.54 -5.86 -30.89
N CYS A 269 -6.93 -6.24 -32.10
CA CYS A 269 -6.60 -7.56 -32.69
C CYS A 269 -5.31 -7.55 -33.50
N THR A 270 -4.80 -6.37 -33.86
CA THR A 270 -3.61 -6.22 -34.72
C THR A 270 -2.77 -5.08 -34.21
N CYS A 271 -1.47 -5.31 -34.06
CA CYS A 271 -0.53 -4.29 -33.62
C CYS A 271 -0.46 -3.12 -34.62
N PRO A 272 -0.72 -1.87 -34.19
CA PRO A 272 -0.69 -0.73 -35.11
C PRO A 272 0.72 -0.41 -35.61
N LYS A 273 1.77 -0.90 -34.94
CA LYS A 273 3.17 -0.62 -35.31
C LYS A 273 3.75 -1.63 -36.29
N CYS A 274 3.55 -2.93 -36.09
CA CYS A 274 4.17 -3.97 -36.89
C CYS A 274 3.19 -4.82 -37.69
N GLY A 275 1.86 -4.65 -37.53
CA GLY A 275 0.84 -5.42 -38.20
C GLY A 275 0.63 -6.85 -37.67
N SER A 276 1.32 -7.25 -36.62
CA SER A 276 1.20 -8.59 -36.04
C SER A 276 -0.17 -8.79 -35.37
N ALA A 277 -0.74 -9.98 -35.52
CA ALA A 277 -1.93 -10.43 -34.80
C ALA A 277 -1.61 -11.01 -33.40
N ASN A 278 -0.33 -11.13 -33.03
CA ASN A 278 0.11 -11.64 -31.74
C ASN A 278 0.03 -10.53 -30.68
N VAL A 279 -1.19 -10.15 -30.33
CA VAL A 279 -1.50 -9.05 -29.38
C VAL A 279 -2.28 -9.64 -28.21
N GLU A 280 -1.84 -9.31 -27.00
CA GLU A 280 -2.47 -9.74 -25.75
C GLU A 280 -2.89 -8.54 -24.91
N GLN A 281 -4.11 -8.57 -24.38
CA GLN A 281 -4.58 -7.55 -23.43
C GLN A 281 -3.95 -7.75 -22.06
N ASP A 282 -3.68 -6.66 -21.35
CA ASP A 282 -3.22 -6.69 -19.96
C ASP A 282 -4.16 -7.61 -19.12
N PRO A 283 -3.62 -8.59 -18.39
CA PRO A 283 -4.43 -9.53 -17.60
C PRO A 283 -5.07 -8.89 -16.38
N ASP A 284 -4.50 -7.78 -15.88
CA ASP A 284 -4.93 -7.14 -14.67
C ASP A 284 -6.24 -6.37 -14.84
N THR A 285 -6.94 -6.17 -13.73
CA THR A 285 -8.14 -5.35 -13.63
C THR A 285 -7.81 -4.03 -12.94
N LEU A 286 -8.66 -3.03 -13.14
CA LEU A 286 -8.56 -1.76 -12.43
C LEU A 286 -9.11 -1.87 -11.01
N ASP A 287 -8.49 -1.18 -10.08
CA ASP A 287 -9.03 -0.93 -8.74
C ASP A 287 -10.47 -0.41 -8.86
N THR A 288 -11.39 -0.99 -8.08
CA THR A 288 -12.80 -0.59 -8.01
C THR A 288 -12.97 0.92 -7.82
N TRP A 289 -12.12 1.53 -7.00
CA TRP A 289 -12.18 2.95 -6.70
C TRP A 289 -11.78 3.84 -7.87
N PHE A 290 -11.12 3.29 -8.89
CA PHE A 290 -10.75 4.04 -10.09
C PHE A 290 -11.98 4.46 -10.89
N SER A 291 -12.94 3.54 -11.09
CA SER A 291 -14.21 3.87 -11.73
C SER A 291 -15.19 4.57 -10.77
N SER A 292 -15.20 4.18 -9.48
CA SER A 292 -16.06 4.81 -8.46
C SER A 292 -15.78 6.31 -8.28
N ALA A 293 -14.55 6.76 -8.53
CA ALA A 293 -14.17 8.16 -8.50
C ALA A 293 -14.90 9.03 -9.56
N LEU A 294 -15.42 8.40 -10.61
CA LEU A 294 -16.12 9.08 -11.69
C LEU A 294 -17.61 9.29 -11.41
N TRP A 295 -18.12 8.70 -10.32
CA TRP A 295 -19.56 8.66 -10.01
C TRP A 295 -20.29 10.00 -10.10
N PRO A 296 -19.77 11.14 -9.59
CA PRO A 296 -20.48 12.42 -9.57
C PRO A 296 -20.84 12.95 -10.96
N PHE A 297 -20.16 12.52 -12.01
CA PHE A 297 -20.38 13.00 -13.36
C PHE A 297 -20.65 11.88 -14.39
N SER A 298 -20.13 10.67 -14.17
CA SER A 298 -20.37 9.55 -15.10
C SER A 298 -21.83 9.09 -15.09
N THR A 299 -22.50 9.12 -13.94
CA THR A 299 -23.93 8.79 -13.80
C THR A 299 -24.86 9.83 -14.47
N LEU A 300 -24.35 11.03 -14.74
CA LEU A 300 -25.03 12.09 -15.43
C LEU A 300 -24.75 12.14 -16.93
N GLY A 301 -24.10 11.10 -17.47
CA GLY A 301 -23.84 10.90 -18.88
C GLY A 301 -22.46 11.27 -19.40
N TRP A 302 -21.54 11.75 -18.54
CA TRP A 302 -20.16 11.99 -18.97
C TRP A 302 -19.56 10.69 -19.59
N PRO A 303 -18.78 10.74 -20.71
CA PRO A 303 -18.12 11.94 -21.28
C PRO A 303 -18.97 12.76 -22.26
N ASP A 304 -20.23 12.38 -22.51
CA ASP A 304 -21.10 13.15 -23.37
C ASP A 304 -21.62 14.42 -22.67
N LYS A 305 -22.00 15.40 -23.45
CA LYS A 305 -22.68 16.60 -22.94
C LYS A 305 -24.17 16.32 -22.85
N THR A 306 -24.69 16.16 -21.65
CA THR A 306 -26.10 15.89 -21.39
C THR A 306 -26.74 17.04 -20.62
N PRO A 307 -28.06 17.26 -20.76
CA PRO A 307 -28.80 18.24 -19.95
C PRO A 307 -28.67 17.96 -18.44
N GLU A 308 -28.62 16.68 -18.06
CA GLU A 308 -28.48 16.25 -16.67
C GLU A 308 -27.12 16.65 -16.11
N LEU A 309 -26.04 16.47 -16.89
CA LEU A 309 -24.71 16.87 -16.48
C LEU A 309 -24.58 18.39 -16.35
N ASP A 310 -25.17 19.14 -17.26
CA ASP A 310 -25.15 20.61 -17.22
C ASP A 310 -25.95 21.16 -16.03
N TYR A 311 -27.04 20.48 -15.63
CA TYR A 311 -27.95 20.94 -14.57
C TYR A 311 -27.49 20.49 -13.18
N PHE A 312 -27.10 19.20 -13.01
CA PHE A 312 -26.85 18.62 -11.69
C PHE A 312 -25.37 18.64 -11.27
N TYR A 313 -24.43 18.89 -12.17
CA TYR A 313 -23.02 18.95 -11.81
C TYR A 313 -22.49 20.40 -11.73
N PRO A 314 -21.81 20.81 -10.62
CA PRO A 314 -21.54 20.05 -9.40
C PRO A 314 -22.81 19.87 -8.55
N THR A 315 -22.85 18.79 -7.75
CA THR A 315 -23.93 18.56 -6.78
C THR A 315 -23.73 19.40 -5.52
N ASP A 316 -24.78 19.53 -4.69
CA ASP A 316 -24.70 20.34 -3.47
C ASP A 316 -24.05 19.57 -2.32
N VAL A 317 -24.50 18.34 -2.05
CA VAL A 317 -24.11 17.56 -0.89
C VAL A 317 -23.81 16.11 -1.26
N LEU A 318 -22.67 15.60 -0.82
CA LEU A 318 -22.34 14.18 -0.74
C LEU A 318 -22.54 13.70 0.70
N VAL A 319 -23.24 12.59 0.90
CA VAL A 319 -23.40 11.95 2.21
C VAL A 319 -22.70 10.58 2.16
N THR A 320 -21.80 10.32 3.11
CA THR A 320 -21.02 9.06 3.12
C THR A 320 -20.48 8.73 4.51
N GLY A 321 -20.07 7.49 4.71
CA GLY A 321 -19.33 7.10 5.90
C GLY A 321 -17.92 7.70 5.96
N TYR A 322 -17.43 7.97 7.16
CA TYR A 322 -16.09 8.54 7.35
C TYR A 322 -14.96 7.58 6.96
N ASP A 323 -15.23 6.28 6.94
CA ASP A 323 -14.25 5.23 6.64
C ASP A 323 -13.79 5.20 5.18
N ILE A 324 -14.54 5.85 4.26
CA ILE A 324 -14.18 5.92 2.84
C ILE A 324 -13.79 7.33 2.38
N ILE A 325 -13.34 8.19 3.29
CA ILE A 325 -12.84 9.53 2.96
C ILE A 325 -11.67 9.45 1.96
N PHE A 326 -10.72 8.57 2.20
CA PHE A 326 -9.58 8.35 1.29
C PHE A 326 -10.00 7.60 0.03
N PHE A 327 -10.74 6.51 0.19
CA PHE A 327 -11.07 5.63 -0.93
C PHE A 327 -11.97 6.28 -1.98
N TRP A 328 -12.91 7.10 -1.53
CA TRP A 328 -13.95 7.63 -2.41
C TRP A 328 -13.99 9.14 -2.48
N VAL A 329 -14.07 9.83 -1.35
CA VAL A 329 -14.27 11.30 -1.31
C VAL A 329 -13.09 12.00 -1.99
N ILE A 330 -11.86 11.77 -1.54
CA ILE A 330 -10.66 12.38 -2.11
C ILE A 330 -10.54 12.08 -3.60
N ARG A 331 -10.83 10.82 -3.99
CA ARG A 331 -10.75 10.37 -5.38
C ARG A 331 -11.80 11.03 -6.28
N MET A 332 -13.02 11.21 -5.79
CA MET A 332 -14.04 11.97 -6.53
C MET A 332 -13.65 13.44 -6.70
N ILE A 333 -13.07 14.05 -5.67
CA ILE A 333 -12.68 15.47 -5.70
C ILE A 333 -11.59 15.69 -6.77
N PHE A 334 -10.48 14.97 -6.73
CA PHE A 334 -9.44 15.18 -7.73
C PHE A 334 -9.89 14.77 -9.14
N SER A 335 -10.71 13.71 -9.27
CA SER A 335 -11.26 13.32 -10.56
C SER A 335 -12.21 14.37 -11.13
N GLY A 336 -13.02 15.01 -10.29
CA GLY A 336 -13.88 16.12 -10.69
C GLY A 336 -13.07 17.30 -11.23
N TYR A 337 -12.05 17.73 -10.52
CA TYR A 337 -11.16 18.81 -11.00
C TYR A 337 -10.42 18.43 -12.29
N GLU A 338 -9.93 17.17 -12.39
CA GLU A 338 -9.19 16.73 -13.58
C GLU A 338 -10.05 16.60 -14.83
N HIS A 339 -11.25 16.03 -14.71
CA HIS A 339 -12.11 15.72 -15.86
C HIS A 339 -13.11 16.81 -16.19
N MET A 340 -13.65 17.48 -15.17
CA MET A 340 -14.70 18.49 -15.31
C MET A 340 -14.19 19.92 -15.11
N GLY A 341 -12.95 20.11 -14.61
CA GLY A 341 -12.37 21.43 -14.33
C GLY A 341 -12.98 22.17 -13.15
N LYS A 342 -13.84 21.51 -12.36
CA LYS A 342 -14.51 22.09 -11.18
C LYS A 342 -14.82 21.03 -10.15
N LYS A 343 -15.09 21.44 -8.90
CA LYS A 343 -15.44 20.56 -7.79
C LYS A 343 -16.64 19.65 -8.13
N PRO A 344 -16.69 18.43 -7.59
CA PRO A 344 -17.82 17.53 -7.82
C PRO A 344 -19.06 17.84 -6.95
N PHE A 345 -18.86 18.39 -5.76
CA PHE A 345 -19.90 18.74 -4.79
C PHE A 345 -19.44 19.90 -3.89
N GLY A 346 -20.39 20.60 -3.25
CA GLY A 346 -20.10 21.71 -2.35
C GLY A 346 -19.83 21.29 -0.91
N LYS A 347 -20.49 20.24 -0.43
CA LYS A 347 -20.38 19.75 0.94
C LYS A 347 -20.24 18.25 0.99
N VAL A 348 -19.52 17.75 2.01
CA VAL A 348 -19.44 16.33 2.34
C VAL A 348 -19.90 16.14 3.77
N LEU A 349 -21.02 15.44 3.95
CA LEU A 349 -21.55 15.09 5.26
C LEU A 349 -21.13 13.66 5.61
N PHE A 350 -20.30 13.54 6.62
CA PHE A 350 -19.85 12.25 7.13
C PHE A 350 -20.76 11.75 8.24
N HIS A 351 -21.27 10.55 8.07
CA HIS A 351 -22.04 9.86 9.10
C HIS A 351 -21.23 8.75 9.77
N GLY A 352 -21.63 8.34 10.97
CA GLY A 352 -21.05 7.21 11.69
C GLY A 352 -21.35 5.87 11.01
N LEU A 353 -20.69 4.81 11.50
CA LEU A 353 -20.90 3.45 11.01
C LEU A 353 -21.76 2.67 12.00
N VAL A 354 -22.70 1.89 11.47
CA VAL A 354 -23.50 0.97 12.29
C VAL A 354 -22.60 -0.14 12.82
N ARG A 355 -22.67 -0.37 14.13
CA ARG A 355 -21.84 -1.34 14.85
C ARG A 355 -22.72 -2.39 15.54
N ASP A 356 -22.13 -3.56 15.77
CA ASP A 356 -22.77 -4.61 16.55
C ASP A 356 -22.70 -4.31 18.07
N ASP A 357 -23.26 -5.20 18.87
CA ASP A 357 -23.27 -5.12 20.34
C ASP A 357 -21.86 -5.18 21.00
N GLN A 358 -20.85 -5.58 20.24
CA GLN A 358 -19.45 -5.59 20.65
C GLN A 358 -18.68 -4.36 20.13
N GLY A 359 -19.38 -3.41 19.50
CA GLY A 359 -18.77 -2.20 18.94
C GLY A 359 -18.03 -2.43 17.62
N ARG A 360 -18.12 -3.61 16.99
CA ARG A 360 -17.46 -3.91 15.72
C ARG A 360 -18.30 -3.41 14.55
N LYS A 361 -17.66 -2.87 13.52
CA LYS A 361 -18.32 -2.49 12.26
C LYS A 361 -19.11 -3.67 11.70
N MET A 362 -20.38 -3.47 11.38
CA MET A 362 -21.18 -4.48 10.69
C MET A 362 -20.67 -4.74 9.29
N SER A 363 -20.41 -6.00 8.94
CA SER A 363 -19.97 -6.39 7.61
C SER A 363 -20.51 -7.76 7.22
N LYS A 364 -20.64 -7.99 5.92
CA LYS A 364 -21.06 -9.29 5.38
C LYS A 364 -20.05 -10.41 5.71
N SER A 365 -18.77 -10.08 5.75
CA SER A 365 -17.70 -11.04 6.06
C SER A 365 -17.71 -11.51 7.51
N LEU A 366 -18.14 -10.67 8.44
CA LEU A 366 -18.28 -11.02 9.85
C LEU A 366 -19.62 -11.68 10.17
N GLY A 367 -20.61 -11.60 9.26
CA GLY A 367 -21.94 -12.15 9.49
C GLY A 367 -22.70 -11.51 10.66
N ASN A 368 -22.27 -10.30 11.08
CA ASN A 368 -22.81 -9.57 12.22
C ASN A 368 -23.84 -8.48 11.83
N GLY A 369 -24.28 -8.50 10.58
CA GLY A 369 -25.34 -7.59 10.11
C GLY A 369 -26.69 -7.96 10.68
N ILE A 370 -27.45 -6.96 11.10
CA ILE A 370 -28.85 -7.10 11.51
C ILE A 370 -29.73 -6.71 10.33
N ASP A 371 -30.70 -7.56 9.98
CA ASP A 371 -31.66 -7.21 8.92
C ASP A 371 -32.61 -6.11 9.44
N PRO A 372 -32.65 -4.94 8.80
CA PRO A 372 -33.55 -3.87 9.19
C PRO A 372 -35.02 -4.30 9.19
N LEU A 373 -35.42 -5.21 8.30
CA LEU A 373 -36.81 -5.68 8.22
C LEU A 373 -37.21 -6.48 9.48
N GLU A 374 -36.34 -7.33 10.00
CA GLU A 374 -36.58 -8.06 11.26
C GLU A 374 -36.76 -7.10 12.43
N VAL A 375 -36.00 -6.01 12.46
CA VAL A 375 -36.11 -4.99 13.50
C VAL A 375 -37.39 -4.17 13.32
N ILE A 376 -37.75 -3.83 12.08
CA ILE A 376 -39.02 -3.14 11.76
C ILE A 376 -40.24 -3.98 12.20
N ASP A 377 -40.22 -5.27 11.88
CA ASP A 377 -41.29 -6.18 12.26
C ASP A 377 -41.46 -6.29 13.77
N LYS A 378 -40.36 -6.22 14.52
CA LYS A 378 -40.36 -6.37 15.97
C LYS A 378 -40.68 -5.06 16.72
N TYR A 379 -40.19 -3.93 16.23
CA TYR A 379 -40.19 -2.66 16.95
C TYR A 379 -40.85 -1.50 16.18
N GLY A 380 -41.19 -1.69 14.91
CA GLY A 380 -41.73 -0.67 14.03
C GLY A 380 -40.64 0.14 13.30
N ALA A 381 -41.00 0.70 12.15
CA ALA A 381 -40.09 1.46 11.29
C ALA A 381 -39.54 2.73 11.96
N ASP A 382 -40.36 3.43 12.72
CA ASP A 382 -39.95 4.67 13.40
C ASP A 382 -38.90 4.40 14.49
N ALA A 383 -39.03 3.28 15.21
CA ALA A 383 -38.04 2.88 16.21
C ALA A 383 -36.68 2.61 15.59
N VAL A 384 -36.63 1.99 14.43
CA VAL A 384 -35.39 1.75 13.69
C VAL A 384 -34.74 3.06 13.23
N SER A 385 -35.51 3.93 12.57
CA SER A 385 -35.03 5.21 12.11
C SER A 385 -34.51 6.09 13.24
N TYR A 386 -35.26 6.16 14.35
CA TYR A 386 -34.87 6.96 15.50
C TYR A 386 -33.58 6.42 16.18
N THR A 387 -33.48 5.13 16.37
CA THR A 387 -32.32 4.51 17.04
C THR A 387 -31.06 4.67 16.21
N HIS A 388 -31.14 4.46 14.90
CA HIS A 388 -29.98 4.60 14.02
C HIS A 388 -29.53 6.06 13.88
N LEU A 389 -30.44 7.01 13.68
CA LEU A 389 -30.10 8.42 13.58
C LEU A 389 -29.49 8.95 14.87
N ARG A 390 -30.05 8.56 16.02
CA ARG A 390 -29.58 9.05 17.31
C ARG A 390 -28.28 8.40 17.81
N ALA A 391 -28.01 7.17 17.44
CA ALA A 391 -26.72 6.54 17.71
C ALA A 391 -25.56 7.28 17.03
N HIS A 392 -25.83 7.90 15.88
CA HIS A 392 -24.85 8.73 15.17
C HIS A 392 -24.63 10.10 15.83
N GLU A 393 -25.65 10.68 16.42
CA GLU A 393 -25.53 11.96 17.13
C GLU A 393 -24.78 11.83 18.47
N THR A 394 -24.93 10.71 19.18
CA THR A 394 -24.26 10.50 20.46
C THR A 394 -22.78 10.15 20.36
N GLU A 395 -22.31 9.60 19.25
CA GLU A 395 -20.87 9.42 19.01
C GLU A 395 -20.16 10.71 18.57
N ALA A 396 -20.88 11.70 18.06
CA ALA A 396 -20.32 13.00 17.70
C ALA A 396 -20.15 13.94 18.90
N ASP A 397 -20.85 13.66 19.99
CA ASP A 397 -20.84 14.46 21.22
C ASP A 397 -19.91 13.87 22.32
N LEU A 398 -19.26 12.73 22.05
CA LEU A 398 -18.25 12.09 22.90
C LEU A 398 -16.86 12.14 22.25
#